data_7821190204af0a6e99ca46fa576b3322
#
_entry.id   7821190204af0a6e99ca46fa576b3322
#
_cell.length_a   1.000
_cell.length_b   1.000
_cell.length_c   1.000
_cell.angle_alpha   90.00
_cell.angle_beta   90.00
_cell.angle_gamma   90.00
#
_symmetry.space_group_name_H-M   'P 1'
#
loop_
_entity.id
_entity.type
_entity.pdbx_description
1 polymer ?
#
loop_
_entity_poly.entity_id
_entity_poly.type
_entity_poly.pdbx_seq_one_letter_code
_entity_poly.pdbx_strand_id
1 'polypeptide(L)'
;MKLTELLKAIQPVQVIGSTEKDITGVNIDSRLVAAGHLFMAMRGTQTDGHAYIPTAIEQGAIAVLCEDMPEEPNPDITYIQVKDSENAVGKVATTFYGDPTSKMELVGVTGTNGKTTIATLLYNTFRYFGYKVGLISTVCNYIDDQPVPTEHTTPDPVTLNRLLGEMADSGCKYAFMEVSSHSIAQQRISGLKFAGGIFTNLTRDHLDYHKTVENYLKAKKKFFDDMPKNAFSLTNLDDKNGLVMTQNTRSRVYTYSLRSLSDFKGKVLESHFEGMLLDFNNHELAVRFIGKFNASNLLAVFGAAVLLGKKEEDVLVALSPLHPVTGRFDSIRSPKGITAIVDYAHTPDALVNVLNAIHDVLAGRGKVITVVGAGGNRDKGKRPIMAKESARLSDRVIITSDNPRFEEPQDIINDMLAGLDKDDLEKTISITDRKYAIKTACLLAQPGDVILVAGKGHENYQEIKGVKHHFDDKEVLKEIMN
;
A
#
# COMPACT_ATOMS: atom_id res chain seq x y z
N MET A 1 17.69 19.48 -19.29
CA MET A 1 18.78 18.46 -19.20
C MET A 1 19.08 17.96 -20.61
N LYS A 2 20.35 17.72 -20.96
CA LYS A 2 20.69 17.15 -22.28
C LYS A 2 20.19 15.71 -22.40
N LEU A 3 19.68 15.35 -23.58
CA LEU A 3 19.24 13.96 -23.85
C LEU A 3 20.40 12.97 -23.68
N THR A 4 21.63 13.36 -24.08
CA THR A 4 22.85 12.58 -23.85
C THR A 4 23.06 12.16 -22.40
N GLU A 5 22.70 13.01 -21.43
CA GLU A 5 22.80 12.67 -20.00
C GLU A 5 21.76 11.61 -19.59
N LEU A 6 20.53 11.71 -20.10
CA LEU A 6 19.48 10.72 -19.85
C LEU A 6 19.84 9.34 -20.41
N LEU A 7 20.46 9.31 -21.59
CA LEU A 7 20.86 8.06 -22.26
C LEU A 7 21.96 7.31 -21.51
N LYS A 8 22.75 7.95 -20.63
CA LYS A 8 23.75 7.25 -19.80
C LYS A 8 23.12 6.26 -18.80
N ALA A 9 21.86 6.47 -18.43
CA ALA A 9 21.16 5.61 -17.49
C ALA A 9 20.63 4.31 -18.10
N ILE A 10 20.56 4.23 -19.44
CA ILE A 10 19.97 3.14 -20.19
C ILE A 10 20.94 2.62 -21.25
N GLN A 11 20.62 1.47 -21.83
CA GLN A 11 21.38 0.92 -22.96
C GLN A 11 20.45 0.87 -24.19
N PRO A 12 20.44 1.94 -25.02
CA PRO A 12 19.63 1.94 -26.23
C PRO A 12 20.06 0.84 -27.19
N VAL A 13 19.10 0.23 -27.88
CA VAL A 13 19.36 -0.67 -29.02
C VAL A 13 19.80 0.16 -30.22
N GLN A 14 19.09 1.27 -30.45
CA GLN A 14 19.32 2.20 -31.55
C GLN A 14 18.90 3.61 -31.15
N VAL A 15 19.56 4.62 -31.69
CA VAL A 15 19.16 6.03 -31.59
C VAL A 15 19.16 6.63 -32.99
N ILE A 16 18.04 7.25 -33.38
CA ILE A 16 17.89 7.97 -34.67
C ILE A 16 17.63 9.43 -34.34
N GLY A 17 18.41 10.34 -34.89
CA GLY A 17 18.34 11.78 -34.63
C GLY A 17 19.39 12.30 -33.68
N SER A 18 19.32 13.60 -33.36
CA SER A 18 20.32 14.26 -32.50
C SER A 18 20.11 14.00 -31.02
N THR A 19 21.15 13.63 -30.32
CA THR A 19 21.15 13.46 -28.84
C THR A 19 21.50 14.75 -28.09
N GLU A 20 21.83 15.84 -28.79
CA GLU A 20 22.19 17.13 -28.19
C GLU A 20 20.99 18.01 -27.81
N LYS A 21 19.77 17.46 -27.92
CA LYS A 21 18.53 18.18 -27.58
C LYS A 21 18.43 18.42 -26.07
N ASP A 22 17.89 19.58 -25.70
CA ASP A 22 17.57 19.93 -24.33
C ASP A 22 16.17 19.43 -23.99
N ILE A 23 16.07 18.45 -23.09
CA ILE A 23 14.82 17.90 -22.60
C ILE A 23 14.35 18.74 -21.40
N THR A 24 13.13 19.30 -21.52
CA THR A 24 12.49 20.14 -20.50
C THR A 24 11.54 19.38 -19.60
N GLY A 25 11.07 18.20 -20.01
CA GLY A 25 10.20 17.32 -19.24
C GLY A 25 10.18 15.90 -19.80
N VAL A 26 9.77 14.95 -18.95
CA VAL A 26 9.62 13.53 -19.31
C VAL A 26 8.19 13.08 -18.99
N ASN A 27 7.53 12.37 -19.89
CA ASN A 27 6.15 11.91 -19.70
C ASN A 27 5.91 10.54 -20.35
N ILE A 28 5.01 9.76 -19.73
CA ILE A 28 4.44 8.51 -20.26
C ILE A 28 2.99 8.68 -20.73
N ASP A 29 2.36 9.81 -20.40
CA ASP A 29 1.01 10.18 -20.85
C ASP A 29 1.13 11.27 -21.93
N SER A 30 0.68 10.97 -23.16
CA SER A 30 0.75 11.89 -24.29
C SER A 30 -0.02 13.19 -24.05
N ARG A 31 -1.06 13.18 -23.21
CA ARG A 31 -1.88 14.35 -22.86
C ARG A 31 -1.13 15.36 -21.99
N LEU A 32 -0.07 14.95 -21.32
CA LEU A 32 0.77 15.78 -20.45
C LEU A 32 2.07 16.21 -21.13
N VAL A 33 2.25 15.86 -22.40
CA VAL A 33 3.41 16.28 -23.19
C VAL A 33 3.29 17.76 -23.54
N ALA A 34 4.42 18.45 -23.50
CA ALA A 34 4.58 19.85 -23.93
C ALA A 34 5.85 20.01 -24.77
N ALA A 35 6.07 21.22 -25.30
CA ALA A 35 7.24 21.52 -26.12
C ALA A 35 8.57 21.22 -25.39
N GLY A 36 9.44 20.48 -26.06
CA GLY A 36 10.75 20.10 -25.53
C GLY A 36 10.73 18.83 -24.65
N HIS A 37 9.61 18.13 -24.52
CA HIS A 37 9.52 16.92 -23.73
C HIS A 37 10.10 15.69 -24.44
N LEU A 38 10.56 14.74 -23.65
CA LEU A 38 10.76 13.32 -24.02
C LEU A 38 9.47 12.56 -23.70
N PHE A 39 8.82 12.01 -24.70
CA PHE A 39 7.72 11.05 -24.51
C PHE A 39 8.29 9.64 -24.42
N MET A 40 7.85 8.87 -23.44
CA MET A 40 8.31 7.50 -23.20
C MET A 40 7.13 6.55 -23.40
N ALA A 41 7.07 5.92 -24.58
CA ALA A 41 6.04 4.96 -24.95
C ALA A 41 6.28 3.63 -24.23
N MET A 42 5.38 3.29 -23.32
CA MET A 42 5.42 2.01 -22.57
C MET A 42 4.30 1.09 -23.05
N ARG A 43 4.54 -0.22 -23.02
CA ARG A 43 3.48 -1.23 -23.14
C ARG A 43 2.79 -1.39 -21.81
N GLY A 44 1.67 -0.70 -21.65
CA GLY A 44 0.86 -0.83 -20.43
C GLY A 44 -0.01 -2.09 -20.43
N THR A 45 -0.58 -2.42 -19.26
CA THR A 45 -1.45 -3.60 -19.11
C THR A 45 -2.82 -3.47 -19.79
N GLN A 46 -3.26 -2.25 -20.10
CA GLN A 46 -4.56 -1.96 -20.72
C GLN A 46 -4.41 -1.28 -22.10
N THR A 47 -3.38 -0.47 -22.28
CA THR A 47 -3.14 0.30 -23.51
C THR A 47 -1.67 0.25 -23.85
N ASP A 48 -1.35 0.24 -25.17
CA ASP A 48 0.01 0.35 -25.66
C ASP A 48 0.34 1.82 -25.93
N GLY A 49 1.33 2.36 -25.21
CA GLY A 49 1.79 3.74 -25.34
C GLY A 49 2.33 4.09 -26.73
N HIS A 50 2.77 3.10 -27.52
CA HIS A 50 3.27 3.30 -28.87
C HIS A 50 2.19 3.88 -29.80
N ALA A 51 0.91 3.56 -29.58
CA ALA A 51 -0.20 4.13 -30.34
C ALA A 51 -0.35 5.65 -30.19
N TYR A 52 0.22 6.22 -29.12
CA TYR A 52 0.12 7.65 -28.80
C TYR A 52 1.37 8.47 -29.19
N ILE A 53 2.36 7.85 -29.86
CA ILE A 53 3.56 8.56 -30.34
C ILE A 53 3.21 9.74 -31.25
N PRO A 54 2.31 9.60 -32.26
CA PRO A 54 1.92 10.74 -33.10
C PRO A 54 1.33 11.89 -32.29
N THR A 55 0.41 11.60 -31.37
CA THR A 55 -0.20 12.62 -30.50
C THR A 55 0.85 13.32 -29.61
N ALA A 56 1.81 12.59 -29.06
CA ALA A 56 2.88 13.18 -28.26
C ALA A 56 3.77 14.12 -29.09
N ILE A 57 4.05 13.79 -30.34
CA ILE A 57 4.80 14.65 -31.29
C ILE A 57 4.00 15.93 -31.61
N GLU A 58 2.70 15.79 -31.87
CA GLU A 58 1.80 16.93 -32.09
C GLU A 58 1.74 17.88 -30.88
N GLN A 59 1.84 17.33 -29.67
CA GLN A 59 1.88 18.10 -28.41
C GLN A 59 3.27 18.73 -28.14
N GLY A 60 4.29 18.44 -28.96
CA GLY A 60 5.60 19.07 -28.88
C GLY A 60 6.72 18.21 -28.32
N ALA A 61 6.55 16.89 -28.26
CA ALA A 61 7.67 16.02 -27.97
C ALA A 61 8.78 16.18 -29.00
N ILE A 62 10.00 16.34 -28.54
CA ILE A 62 11.20 16.44 -29.40
C ILE A 62 12.02 15.16 -29.43
N ALA A 63 11.73 14.23 -28.49
CA ALA A 63 12.32 12.91 -28.44
C ALA A 63 11.28 11.88 -28.00
N VAL A 64 11.45 10.63 -28.47
CA VAL A 64 10.56 9.49 -28.15
C VAL A 64 11.42 8.29 -27.76
N LEU A 65 11.13 7.70 -26.58
CA LEU A 65 11.65 6.40 -26.18
C LEU A 65 10.58 5.35 -26.47
N CYS A 66 10.94 4.26 -27.17
CA CYS A 66 10.00 3.23 -27.61
C CYS A 66 10.70 1.85 -27.72
N GLU A 67 9.91 0.78 -27.75
CA GLU A 67 10.40 -0.58 -28.08
C GLU A 67 10.31 -0.81 -29.60
N ASP A 68 9.22 -0.38 -30.21
CA ASP A 68 8.99 -0.49 -31.64
C ASP A 68 9.20 0.89 -32.31
N MET A 69 10.10 0.91 -33.28
CA MET A 69 10.36 2.10 -34.09
C MET A 69 9.21 2.32 -35.07
N PRO A 70 8.77 3.59 -35.29
CA PRO A 70 7.82 3.88 -36.37
C PRO A 70 8.42 3.55 -37.74
N GLU A 71 7.57 3.09 -38.68
CA GLU A 71 7.97 2.75 -40.04
C GLU A 71 8.59 3.96 -40.78
N GLU A 72 8.01 5.14 -40.55
CA GLU A 72 8.47 6.42 -41.11
C GLU A 72 8.83 7.39 -39.98
N PRO A 73 10.09 7.37 -39.47
CA PRO A 73 10.52 8.29 -38.43
C PRO A 73 10.49 9.74 -38.89
N ASN A 74 9.90 10.62 -38.10
CA ASN A 74 9.95 12.08 -38.34
C ASN A 74 11.41 12.57 -38.15
N PRO A 75 12.03 13.23 -39.13
CA PRO A 75 13.42 13.66 -39.07
C PRO A 75 13.72 14.70 -37.97
N ASP A 76 12.70 15.44 -37.52
CA ASP A 76 12.84 16.44 -36.45
C ASP A 76 12.81 15.84 -35.06
N ILE A 77 12.46 14.55 -34.91
CA ILE A 77 12.31 13.84 -33.65
C ILE A 77 13.50 12.90 -33.42
N THR A 78 14.00 12.84 -32.21
CA THR A 78 14.97 11.82 -31.84
C THR A 78 14.26 10.59 -31.29
N TYR A 79 14.46 9.42 -31.89
CA TYR A 79 13.90 8.17 -31.46
C TYR A 79 14.97 7.33 -30.74
N ILE A 80 14.60 6.81 -29.56
CA ILE A 80 15.47 5.98 -28.72
C ILE A 80 14.81 4.60 -28.59
N GLN A 81 15.33 3.60 -29.29
CA GLN A 81 14.84 2.24 -29.18
C GLN A 81 15.46 1.55 -27.97
N VAL A 82 14.63 0.90 -27.15
CA VAL A 82 15.04 0.07 -26.02
C VAL A 82 14.41 -1.31 -26.09
N LYS A 83 14.99 -2.29 -25.38
CA LYS A 83 14.42 -3.66 -25.30
C LYS A 83 13.28 -3.79 -24.30
N ASP A 84 13.25 -2.96 -23.27
CA ASP A 84 12.35 -2.99 -22.14
C ASP A 84 12.05 -1.54 -21.73
N SER A 85 10.92 -1.03 -22.21
CA SER A 85 10.51 0.35 -21.97
C SER A 85 10.14 0.59 -20.51
N GLU A 86 9.54 -0.39 -19.82
CA GLU A 86 9.18 -0.25 -18.40
C GLU A 86 10.43 -0.03 -17.53
N ASN A 87 11.50 -0.80 -17.78
CA ASN A 87 12.78 -0.63 -17.08
C ASN A 87 13.46 0.70 -17.42
N ALA A 88 13.48 1.06 -18.70
CA ALA A 88 14.13 2.28 -19.18
C ALA A 88 13.47 3.55 -18.64
N VAL A 89 12.12 3.61 -18.61
CA VAL A 89 11.36 4.76 -18.10
C VAL A 89 11.73 5.10 -16.66
N GLY A 90 11.80 4.11 -15.78
CA GLY A 90 12.17 4.35 -14.38
C GLY A 90 13.58 4.97 -14.26
N LYS A 91 14.56 4.44 -14.99
CA LYS A 91 15.94 4.93 -14.97
C LYS A 91 16.08 6.33 -15.56
N VAL A 92 15.38 6.60 -16.67
CA VAL A 92 15.35 7.92 -17.29
C VAL A 92 14.72 8.94 -16.37
N ALA A 93 13.57 8.60 -15.75
CA ALA A 93 12.92 9.47 -14.77
C ALA A 93 13.81 9.74 -13.56
N THR A 94 14.47 8.71 -12.99
CA THR A 94 15.43 8.87 -11.89
C THR A 94 16.54 9.87 -12.26
N THR A 95 17.10 9.74 -13.45
CA THR A 95 18.17 10.66 -13.92
C THR A 95 17.63 12.06 -14.13
N PHE A 96 16.45 12.19 -14.77
CA PHE A 96 15.85 13.50 -15.06
C PHE A 96 15.56 14.31 -13.79
N TYR A 97 15.08 13.64 -12.72
CA TYR A 97 14.83 14.27 -11.42
C TYR A 97 16.05 14.28 -10.47
N GLY A 98 17.26 14.06 -11.03
CA GLY A 98 18.54 14.28 -10.33
C GLY A 98 18.89 13.23 -9.28
N ASP A 99 18.54 11.95 -9.54
CA ASP A 99 18.80 10.78 -8.68
C ASP A 99 18.40 11.04 -7.21
N PRO A 100 17.11 11.28 -6.93
CA PRO A 100 16.64 11.75 -5.63
C PRO A 100 16.98 10.76 -4.50
N THR A 101 17.01 9.47 -4.79
CA THR A 101 17.32 8.42 -3.81
C THR A 101 18.79 8.29 -3.47
N SER A 102 19.69 9.06 -4.12
CA SER A 102 21.06 9.25 -3.67
C SER A 102 21.21 10.34 -2.60
N LYS A 103 20.17 11.16 -2.40
CA LYS A 103 20.17 12.32 -1.50
C LYS A 103 19.42 12.02 -0.19
N MET A 104 18.71 10.90 -0.09
CA MET A 104 17.91 10.52 1.08
C MET A 104 17.94 9.01 1.29
N GLU A 105 17.63 8.55 2.50
CA GLU A 105 17.45 7.14 2.83
C GLU A 105 16.03 6.71 2.50
N LEU A 106 15.85 5.98 1.37
CA LEU A 106 14.56 5.44 0.96
C LEU A 106 14.35 4.03 1.51
N VAL A 107 13.25 3.79 2.22
CA VAL A 107 12.86 2.46 2.70
C VAL A 107 11.52 2.05 2.09
N GLY A 108 11.50 0.87 1.48
CA GLY A 108 10.29 0.29 0.88
C GLY A 108 9.67 -0.77 1.78
N VAL A 109 8.34 -0.76 1.87
CA VAL A 109 7.57 -1.76 2.63
C VAL A 109 6.72 -2.57 1.67
N THR A 110 6.90 -3.90 1.63
CA THR A 110 6.09 -4.80 0.82
C THR A 110 5.50 -5.94 1.65
N GLY A 111 4.43 -6.52 1.14
CA GLY A 111 3.67 -7.61 1.74
C GLY A 111 2.20 -7.52 1.31
N THR A 112 1.35 -8.42 1.80
CA THR A 112 -0.09 -8.32 1.55
C THR A 112 -0.69 -7.26 2.47
N ASN A 113 -0.54 -7.39 3.76
CA ASN A 113 -1.09 -6.51 4.80
C ASN A 113 0.04 -5.76 5.55
N GLY A 114 -0.27 -4.62 6.17
CA GLY A 114 0.63 -3.87 7.05
C GLY A 114 1.49 -2.79 6.35
N LYS A 115 1.58 -2.76 5.03
CA LYS A 115 2.40 -1.78 4.28
C LYS A 115 2.13 -0.33 4.68
N THR A 116 0.87 0.10 4.58
CA THR A 116 0.44 1.47 4.90
C THR A 116 0.74 1.82 6.35
N THR A 117 0.43 0.91 7.27
CA THR A 117 0.68 1.10 8.69
C THR A 117 2.16 1.31 8.96
N ILE A 118 3.04 0.42 8.48
CA ILE A 118 4.47 0.49 8.72
C ILE A 118 5.08 1.74 8.07
N ALA A 119 4.77 2.03 6.80
CA ALA A 119 5.32 3.21 6.12
C ALA A 119 4.91 4.51 6.83
N THR A 120 3.63 4.64 7.23
CA THR A 120 3.13 5.82 7.95
C THR A 120 3.71 5.92 9.36
N LEU A 121 3.85 4.81 10.08
CA LEU A 121 4.45 4.83 11.41
C LEU A 121 5.95 5.16 11.37
N LEU A 122 6.70 4.69 10.38
CA LEU A 122 8.09 5.10 10.15
C LEU A 122 8.16 6.61 9.86
N TYR A 123 7.31 7.11 8.97
CA TYR A 123 7.22 8.55 8.69
C TYR A 123 6.96 9.35 9.97
N ASN A 124 5.98 8.97 10.80
CA ASN A 124 5.68 9.64 12.06
C ASN A 124 6.82 9.52 13.09
N THR A 125 7.45 8.35 13.19
CA THR A 125 8.60 8.11 14.11
C THR A 125 9.77 9.00 13.75
N PHE A 126 10.14 9.12 12.47
CA PHE A 126 11.26 9.96 12.05
C PHE A 126 10.94 11.45 12.12
N ARG A 127 9.67 11.85 11.94
CA ARG A 127 9.23 13.22 12.26
C ARG A 127 9.32 13.53 13.75
N TYR A 128 8.99 12.57 14.62
CA TYR A 128 9.17 12.72 16.07
C TYR A 128 10.63 13.00 16.43
N PHE A 129 11.59 12.42 15.69
CA PHE A 129 13.01 12.74 15.82
C PHE A 129 13.40 14.10 15.23
N GLY A 130 12.49 14.88 14.68
CA GLY A 130 12.75 16.20 14.11
C GLY A 130 13.31 16.21 12.70
N TYR A 131 13.26 15.09 11.97
CA TYR A 131 13.66 15.05 10.56
C TYR A 131 12.53 15.52 9.65
N LYS A 132 12.91 16.11 8.50
CA LYS A 132 12.02 16.20 7.34
C LYS A 132 11.94 14.83 6.68
N VAL A 133 10.74 14.37 6.42
CA VAL A 133 10.46 13.00 5.98
C VAL A 133 9.45 12.97 4.83
N GLY A 134 9.71 12.15 3.83
CA GLY A 134 8.74 11.85 2.77
C GLY A 134 7.92 10.59 3.07
N LEU A 135 6.67 10.56 2.61
CA LEU A 135 5.83 9.38 2.64
C LEU A 135 5.15 9.17 1.28
N ILE A 136 5.19 7.94 0.78
CA ILE A 136 4.40 7.51 -0.39
C ILE A 136 3.54 6.33 0.04
N SER A 137 2.22 6.54 0.09
CA SER A 137 1.30 5.55 0.63
C SER A 137 -0.07 5.57 -0.05
N THR A 138 -0.86 4.54 0.21
CA THR A 138 -2.23 4.39 -0.30
C THR A 138 -3.16 5.50 0.20
N VAL A 139 -2.94 6.00 1.42
CA VAL A 139 -3.83 6.97 2.06
C VAL A 139 -3.56 8.39 1.58
N CYS A 140 -2.30 8.81 1.66
CA CYS A 140 -1.84 10.14 1.27
C CYS A 140 -0.32 10.11 1.13
N ASN A 141 0.21 10.84 0.16
CA ASN A 141 1.63 11.13 0.10
C ASN A 141 1.95 12.38 0.93
N TYR A 142 3.16 12.46 1.46
CA TYR A 142 3.62 13.66 2.18
C TYR A 142 5.02 14.06 1.73
N ILE A 143 5.20 15.35 1.46
CA ILE A 143 6.50 15.98 1.30
C ILE A 143 6.72 16.79 2.58
N ASP A 144 7.47 16.23 3.52
CA ASP A 144 7.52 16.67 4.90
C ASP A 144 6.12 16.74 5.52
N ASP A 145 5.58 17.90 5.87
CA ASP A 145 4.23 18.09 6.43
C ASP A 145 3.15 18.41 5.36
N GLN A 146 3.55 18.58 4.10
CA GLN A 146 2.64 18.94 3.03
C GLN A 146 1.95 17.70 2.44
N PRO A 147 0.62 17.54 2.56
CA PRO A 147 -0.09 16.43 1.96
C PRO A 147 -0.19 16.59 0.45
N VAL A 148 0.04 15.50 -0.27
CA VAL A 148 -0.10 15.40 -1.73
C VAL A 148 -1.08 14.27 -2.03
N PRO A 149 -2.20 14.55 -2.73
CA PRO A 149 -3.17 13.52 -3.08
C PRO A 149 -2.53 12.35 -3.83
N THR A 150 -3.06 11.16 -3.63
CA THR A 150 -2.60 9.95 -4.32
C THR A 150 -3.76 9.23 -5.02
N GLU A 151 -3.48 8.66 -6.19
CA GLU A 151 -4.42 7.80 -6.91
C GLU A 151 -4.01 6.32 -6.84
N HIS A 152 -2.74 6.07 -6.54
CA HIS A 152 -2.15 4.73 -6.49
C HIS A 152 -1.26 4.54 -5.27
N THR A 153 -1.30 3.35 -4.69
CA THR A 153 -0.40 2.95 -3.59
C THR A 153 1.08 3.22 -3.90
N THR A 154 1.49 2.93 -5.12
CA THR A 154 2.81 3.25 -5.67
C THR A 154 2.57 3.92 -7.02
N PRO A 155 2.89 5.19 -7.20
CA PRO A 155 2.69 5.91 -8.46
C PRO A 155 3.43 5.29 -9.65
N ASP A 156 3.14 5.77 -10.86
CA ASP A 156 3.94 5.49 -12.04
C ASP A 156 5.39 6.02 -11.88
N PRO A 157 6.35 5.54 -12.69
CA PRO A 157 7.77 5.88 -12.50
C PRO A 157 8.08 7.37 -12.59
N VAL A 158 7.38 8.12 -13.45
CA VAL A 158 7.61 9.57 -13.64
C VAL A 158 7.10 10.34 -12.43
N THR A 159 5.84 10.10 -12.04
CA THR A 159 5.23 10.71 -10.86
C THR A 159 6.00 10.36 -9.59
N LEU A 160 6.43 9.10 -9.45
CA LEU A 160 7.21 8.63 -8.29
C LEU A 160 8.54 9.38 -8.17
N ASN A 161 9.30 9.48 -9.26
CA ASN A 161 10.58 10.19 -9.24
C ASN A 161 10.42 11.70 -9.06
N ARG A 162 9.35 12.31 -9.61
CA ARG A 162 9.02 13.70 -9.35
C ARG A 162 8.77 13.96 -7.87
N LEU A 163 7.93 13.15 -7.22
CA LEU A 163 7.66 13.27 -5.78
C LEU A 163 8.92 13.10 -4.94
N LEU A 164 9.76 12.11 -5.25
CA LEU A 164 11.03 11.89 -4.56
C LEU A 164 12.01 13.06 -4.80
N GLY A 165 12.01 13.66 -6.01
CA GLY A 165 12.76 14.86 -6.31
C GLY A 165 12.32 16.06 -5.46
N GLU A 166 11.01 16.31 -5.39
CA GLU A 166 10.42 17.36 -4.55
C GLU A 166 10.73 17.14 -3.05
N MET A 167 10.70 15.88 -2.57
CA MET A 167 11.13 15.54 -1.19
C MET A 167 12.60 15.86 -0.95
N ALA A 168 13.49 15.49 -1.89
CA ALA A 168 14.92 15.78 -1.79
C ALA A 168 15.18 17.30 -1.78
N ASP A 169 14.53 18.06 -2.65
CA ASP A 169 14.66 19.51 -2.74
C ASP A 169 14.10 20.23 -1.50
N SER A 170 13.07 19.65 -0.86
CA SER A 170 12.54 20.12 0.43
C SER A 170 13.44 19.78 1.62
N GLY A 171 14.50 19.00 1.40
CA GLY A 171 15.47 18.60 2.43
C GLY A 171 15.03 17.38 3.25
N CYS A 172 14.14 16.54 2.73
CA CYS A 172 13.80 15.26 3.36
C CYS A 172 15.04 14.37 3.42
N LYS A 173 15.38 13.91 4.61
CA LYS A 173 16.53 13.02 4.84
C LYS A 173 16.14 11.55 4.73
N TYR A 174 14.89 11.24 4.96
CA TYR A 174 14.28 9.91 4.88
C TYR A 174 13.01 9.96 4.05
N ALA A 175 12.75 8.88 3.33
CA ALA A 175 11.46 8.65 2.69
C ALA A 175 11.03 7.20 2.92
N PHE A 176 9.76 7.01 3.24
CA PHE A 176 9.15 5.70 3.45
C PHE A 176 8.06 5.49 2.42
N MET A 177 8.05 4.31 1.78
CA MET A 177 7.07 4.06 0.74
C MET A 177 6.47 2.65 0.78
N GLU A 178 5.22 2.56 0.38
CA GLU A 178 4.61 1.28 0.07
C GLU A 178 5.10 0.80 -1.31
N VAL A 179 5.58 -0.44 -1.35
CA VAL A 179 5.99 -1.11 -2.59
C VAL A 179 4.99 -2.21 -2.89
N SER A 180 4.04 -1.93 -3.80
CA SER A 180 3.00 -2.88 -4.20
C SER A 180 3.56 -3.96 -5.13
N SER A 181 2.93 -5.14 -5.17
CA SER A 181 3.34 -6.20 -6.11
C SER A 181 3.16 -5.79 -7.58
N HIS A 182 2.18 -4.94 -7.87
CA HIS A 182 1.99 -4.36 -9.20
C HIS A 182 3.15 -3.44 -9.57
N SER A 183 3.60 -2.57 -8.65
CA SER A 183 4.70 -1.65 -8.92
C SER A 183 6.02 -2.39 -9.18
N ILE A 184 6.24 -3.52 -8.50
CA ILE A 184 7.42 -4.36 -8.74
C ILE A 184 7.30 -5.05 -10.11
N ALA A 185 6.15 -5.68 -10.39
CA ALA A 185 5.90 -6.38 -11.64
C ALA A 185 5.97 -5.46 -12.87
N GLN A 186 5.48 -4.23 -12.74
CA GLN A 186 5.47 -3.18 -13.77
C GLN A 186 6.72 -2.29 -13.69
N GLN A 187 7.75 -2.71 -12.99
CA GLN A 187 9.04 -2.02 -12.89
C GLN A 187 8.97 -0.52 -12.53
N ARG A 188 7.89 -0.08 -11.83
CA ARG A 188 7.68 1.34 -11.48
C ARG A 188 8.77 1.91 -10.56
N ILE A 189 9.48 1.03 -9.85
CA ILE A 189 10.58 1.37 -8.93
C ILE A 189 11.97 1.20 -9.54
N SER A 190 12.07 0.92 -10.85
CA SER A 190 13.34 0.82 -11.56
C SER A 190 14.14 2.11 -11.45
N GLY A 191 15.45 1.98 -11.22
CA GLY A 191 16.36 3.11 -11.05
C GLY A 191 16.46 3.64 -9.62
N LEU A 192 15.49 3.36 -8.74
CA LEU A 192 15.52 3.80 -7.35
C LEU A 192 16.55 2.99 -6.54
N LYS A 193 17.23 3.66 -5.62
CA LYS A 193 18.16 3.06 -4.67
C LYS A 193 17.52 3.03 -3.29
N PHE A 194 17.30 1.83 -2.78
CA PHE A 194 16.73 1.64 -1.44
C PHE A 194 17.84 1.48 -0.41
N ALA A 195 17.71 2.17 0.71
CA ALA A 195 18.51 1.96 1.92
C ALA A 195 18.04 0.71 2.68
N GLY A 196 16.76 0.36 2.55
CA GLY A 196 16.20 -0.83 3.16
C GLY A 196 14.88 -1.28 2.57
N GLY A 197 14.56 -2.54 2.80
CA GLY A 197 13.29 -3.16 2.45
C GLY A 197 12.71 -3.95 3.61
N ILE A 198 11.40 -3.87 3.79
CA ILE A 198 10.67 -4.56 4.85
C ILE A 198 9.64 -5.50 4.22
N PHE A 199 9.69 -6.78 4.61
CA PHE A 199 8.66 -7.76 4.28
C PHE A 199 7.74 -8.00 5.46
N THR A 200 6.43 -7.88 5.24
CA THR A 200 5.43 -8.05 6.30
C THR A 200 4.81 -9.45 6.34
N ASN A 201 4.11 -9.83 5.29
CA ASN A 201 3.43 -11.13 5.15
C ASN A 201 3.01 -11.38 3.70
N LEU A 202 2.66 -12.64 3.39
CA LEU A 202 2.10 -13.03 2.09
C LEU A 202 0.88 -13.93 2.30
N THR A 203 -0.30 -13.39 2.00
CA THR A 203 -1.56 -14.11 1.98
C THR A 203 -2.24 -13.97 0.61
N ARG A 204 -3.35 -14.65 0.38
CA ARG A 204 -4.05 -14.63 -0.90
C ARG A 204 -4.63 -13.24 -1.20
N ASP A 205 -4.08 -12.58 -2.23
CA ASP A 205 -4.60 -11.34 -2.79
C ASP A 205 -4.10 -11.13 -4.22
N HIS A 206 -4.73 -10.24 -4.98
CA HIS A 206 -4.31 -9.83 -6.33
C HIS A 206 -4.13 -10.98 -7.35
N LEU A 207 -4.90 -12.09 -7.21
CA LEU A 207 -4.84 -13.21 -8.15
C LEU A 207 -5.53 -12.90 -9.49
N ASP A 208 -6.36 -11.86 -9.56
CA ASP A 208 -6.85 -11.26 -10.79
C ASP A 208 -5.70 -10.83 -11.70
N TYR A 209 -4.65 -10.25 -11.14
CA TYR A 209 -3.44 -9.79 -11.83
C TYR A 209 -2.37 -10.89 -11.93
N HIS A 210 -1.92 -11.44 -10.81
CA HIS A 210 -0.79 -12.37 -10.74
C HIS A 210 -1.13 -13.80 -11.15
N LYS A 211 -2.42 -14.15 -11.26
CA LYS A 211 -2.98 -15.47 -11.62
C LYS A 211 -2.74 -16.55 -10.56
N THR A 212 -1.55 -16.65 -9.98
CA THR A 212 -1.19 -17.65 -8.97
C THR A 212 -0.51 -17.03 -7.76
N VAL A 213 -0.60 -17.71 -6.60
CA VAL A 213 0.12 -17.30 -5.38
C VAL A 213 1.63 -17.34 -5.60
N GLU A 214 2.12 -18.28 -6.40
CA GLU A 214 3.55 -18.38 -6.74
C GLU A 214 4.04 -17.15 -7.51
N ASN A 215 3.30 -16.70 -8.52
CA ASN A 215 3.65 -15.49 -9.28
C ASN A 215 3.59 -14.24 -8.38
N TYR A 216 2.62 -14.18 -7.47
CA TYR A 216 2.51 -13.10 -6.48
C TYR A 216 3.71 -13.08 -5.53
N LEU A 217 4.16 -14.25 -5.06
CA LEU A 217 5.38 -14.40 -4.28
C LEU A 217 6.62 -13.96 -5.07
N LYS A 218 6.79 -14.45 -6.31
CA LYS A 218 7.92 -14.10 -7.18
C LYS A 218 7.98 -12.58 -7.43
N ALA A 219 6.82 -11.95 -7.66
CA ALA A 219 6.76 -10.50 -7.86
C ALA A 219 7.30 -9.74 -6.65
N LYS A 220 6.86 -10.07 -5.42
CA LYS A 220 7.36 -9.42 -4.21
C LYS A 220 8.82 -9.75 -3.92
N LYS A 221 9.23 -11.01 -4.13
CA LYS A 221 10.61 -11.47 -3.93
C LYS A 221 11.61 -10.68 -4.76
N LYS A 222 11.24 -10.33 -6.00
CA LYS A 222 12.09 -9.53 -6.89
C LYS A 222 12.55 -8.22 -6.25
N PHE A 223 11.74 -7.59 -5.42
CA PHE A 223 12.13 -6.38 -4.67
C PHE A 223 13.37 -6.61 -3.80
N PHE A 224 13.44 -7.76 -3.10
CA PHE A 224 14.59 -8.12 -2.26
C PHE A 224 15.77 -8.64 -3.09
N ASP A 225 15.50 -9.36 -4.17
CA ASP A 225 16.56 -9.87 -5.07
C ASP A 225 17.34 -8.72 -5.74
N ASP A 226 16.65 -7.58 -5.99
CA ASP A 226 17.22 -6.38 -6.60
C ASP A 226 17.85 -5.42 -5.58
N MET A 227 17.77 -5.68 -4.25
CA MET A 227 18.34 -4.82 -3.21
C MET A 227 19.85 -4.67 -3.32
N PRO A 228 20.39 -3.44 -3.18
CA PRO A 228 21.82 -3.22 -3.20
C PRO A 228 22.52 -3.80 -1.96
N LYS A 229 23.80 -4.15 -2.09
CA LYS A 229 24.61 -4.80 -1.02
C LYS A 229 24.67 -4.00 0.28
N ASN A 230 24.64 -2.68 0.20
CA ASN A 230 24.69 -1.77 1.35
C ASN A 230 23.34 -1.52 2.03
N ALA A 231 22.26 -2.00 1.45
CA ALA A 231 20.90 -1.93 2.03
C ALA A 231 20.71 -2.99 3.13
N PHE A 232 19.61 -2.85 3.88
CA PHE A 232 19.11 -3.92 4.74
C PHE A 232 17.81 -4.53 4.16
N SER A 233 17.59 -5.82 4.44
CA SER A 233 16.32 -6.51 4.22
C SER A 233 15.81 -7.01 5.56
N LEU A 234 14.71 -6.44 6.06
CA LEU A 234 14.07 -6.81 7.30
C LEU A 234 12.87 -7.70 7.01
N THR A 235 12.90 -8.96 7.45
CA THR A 235 11.88 -9.96 7.11
C THR A 235 11.18 -10.53 8.33
N ASN A 236 9.87 -10.78 8.18
CA ASN A 236 9.01 -11.36 9.21
C ASN A 236 9.18 -12.90 9.24
N LEU A 237 9.70 -13.44 10.34
CA LEU A 237 9.82 -14.90 10.55
C LEU A 237 8.49 -15.56 10.94
N ASP A 238 7.49 -14.81 11.36
CA ASP A 238 6.17 -15.37 11.68
C ASP A 238 5.37 -15.70 10.41
N ASP A 239 5.78 -15.19 9.24
CA ASP A 239 5.28 -15.60 7.93
C ASP A 239 6.17 -16.70 7.33
N LYS A 240 5.54 -17.78 6.86
CA LYS A 240 6.23 -18.94 6.26
C LYS A 240 7.10 -18.58 5.06
N ASN A 241 6.81 -17.48 4.38
CA ASN A 241 7.56 -17.00 3.21
C ASN A 241 8.67 -16.00 3.59
N GLY A 242 8.81 -15.65 4.87
CA GLY A 242 9.76 -14.64 5.32
C GLY A 242 11.19 -14.91 4.85
N LEU A 243 11.72 -16.10 5.10
CA LEU A 243 13.06 -16.49 4.64
C LEU A 243 13.15 -16.63 3.11
N VAL A 244 12.07 -17.07 2.46
CA VAL A 244 12.02 -17.20 1.00
C VAL A 244 12.18 -15.84 0.32
N MET A 245 11.58 -14.79 0.88
CA MET A 245 11.67 -13.43 0.32
C MET A 245 13.10 -12.92 0.23
N THR A 246 13.95 -13.27 1.20
CA THR A 246 15.33 -12.75 1.29
C THR A 246 16.38 -13.76 0.83
N GLN A 247 15.98 -14.92 0.32
CA GLN A 247 16.89 -16.02 0.00
C GLN A 247 18.01 -15.66 -0.99
N ASN A 248 17.74 -14.81 -1.98
CA ASN A 248 18.69 -14.45 -3.04
C ASN A 248 19.16 -12.99 -2.96
N THR A 249 18.77 -12.27 -1.91
CA THR A 249 19.18 -10.86 -1.76
C THR A 249 20.68 -10.73 -1.56
N ARG A 250 21.25 -9.63 -2.04
CA ARG A 250 22.64 -9.25 -1.76
C ARG A 250 22.77 -8.33 -0.55
N SER A 251 21.65 -7.80 -0.06
CA SER A 251 21.62 -6.91 1.11
C SER A 251 21.86 -7.67 2.43
N ARG A 252 22.05 -6.94 3.51
CA ARG A 252 22.13 -7.54 4.84
C ARG A 252 20.75 -7.93 5.32
N VAL A 253 20.55 -9.22 5.65
CA VAL A 253 19.27 -9.76 6.12
C VAL A 253 19.18 -9.63 7.63
N TYR A 254 18.06 -9.10 8.09
CA TYR A 254 17.64 -9.05 9.49
C TYR A 254 16.22 -9.59 9.61
N THR A 255 15.92 -10.10 10.78
CA THR A 255 14.66 -10.80 11.07
C THR A 255 13.91 -10.16 12.22
N TYR A 256 12.57 -10.21 12.18
CA TYR A 256 11.74 -9.85 13.31
C TYR A 256 10.64 -10.90 13.55
N SER A 257 10.24 -11.08 14.80
CA SER A 257 9.22 -12.08 15.17
C SER A 257 8.61 -11.81 16.54
N LEU A 258 7.32 -12.10 16.68
CA LEU A 258 6.62 -12.16 17.96
C LEU A 258 6.65 -13.58 18.59
N ARG A 259 7.08 -14.61 17.83
CA ARG A 259 6.98 -16.03 18.22
C ARG A 259 8.34 -16.71 18.31
N SER A 260 9.26 -16.36 17.42
CA SER A 260 10.52 -17.06 17.25
C SER A 260 11.71 -16.20 17.67
N LEU A 261 12.85 -16.83 17.88
CA LEU A 261 14.12 -16.13 18.06
C LEU A 261 14.46 -15.39 16.77
N SER A 262 14.78 -14.11 16.86
CA SER A 262 15.05 -13.21 15.75
C SER A 262 15.94 -12.06 16.17
N ASP A 263 16.47 -11.28 15.22
CA ASP A 263 17.29 -10.10 15.53
C ASP A 263 16.49 -9.04 16.31
N PHE A 264 15.21 -8.86 15.92
CA PHE A 264 14.25 -8.02 16.66
C PHE A 264 13.12 -8.89 17.17
N LYS A 265 13.05 -9.05 18.48
CA LYS A 265 12.08 -9.91 19.14
C LYS A 265 11.04 -9.10 19.89
N GLY A 266 9.77 -9.47 19.74
CA GLY A 266 8.67 -8.85 20.46
C GLY A 266 7.76 -9.83 21.15
N LYS A 267 7.02 -9.35 22.14
CA LYS A 267 5.92 -10.06 22.79
C LYS A 267 4.79 -9.09 23.11
N VAL A 268 3.56 -9.56 23.07
CA VAL A 268 2.41 -8.87 23.64
C VAL A 268 2.29 -9.36 25.08
N LEU A 269 2.43 -8.47 26.04
CA LEU A 269 2.29 -8.76 27.48
C LEU A 269 0.83 -8.60 27.89
N GLU A 270 0.19 -7.49 27.50
CA GLU A 270 -1.21 -7.18 27.78
C GLU A 270 -1.88 -6.56 26.54
N SER A 271 -3.21 -6.78 26.40
CA SER A 271 -4.01 -6.19 25.31
C SER A 271 -5.39 -5.79 25.82
N HIS A 272 -5.74 -4.49 25.63
CA HIS A 272 -6.99 -3.87 26.05
C HIS A 272 -7.52 -2.98 24.94
N PHE A 273 -8.75 -2.46 25.03
CA PHE A 273 -9.31 -1.50 24.06
C PHE A 273 -8.59 -0.14 24.07
N GLU A 274 -7.88 0.18 25.12
CA GLU A 274 -7.07 1.39 25.25
C GLU A 274 -5.67 1.25 24.63
N GLY A 275 -5.23 0.00 24.39
CA GLY A 275 -3.91 -0.28 23.80
C GLY A 275 -3.28 -1.58 24.29
N MET A 276 -2.00 -1.73 24.04
CA MET A 276 -1.21 -2.90 24.41
C MET A 276 0.00 -2.51 25.26
N LEU A 277 0.41 -3.40 26.15
CA LEU A 277 1.75 -3.44 26.72
C LEU A 277 2.57 -4.47 25.93
N LEU A 278 3.66 -4.04 25.34
CA LEU A 278 4.56 -4.84 24.50
C LEU A 278 5.93 -4.95 25.19
N ASP A 279 6.64 -6.04 24.91
CA ASP A 279 8.07 -6.15 25.18
C ASP A 279 8.81 -6.22 23.83
N PHE A 280 9.74 -5.30 23.57
CA PHE A 280 10.63 -5.32 22.42
C PHE A 280 12.08 -5.40 22.90
N ASN A 281 12.79 -6.47 22.56
CA ASN A 281 14.18 -6.72 22.96
C ASN A 281 14.43 -6.55 24.48
N ASN A 282 13.49 -7.03 25.32
CA ASN A 282 13.46 -6.91 26.77
C ASN A 282 13.22 -5.48 27.32
N HIS A 283 12.60 -4.63 26.53
CA HIS A 283 12.13 -3.30 26.95
C HIS A 283 10.62 -3.23 26.84
N GLU A 284 9.95 -2.84 27.93
CA GLU A 284 8.50 -2.65 27.94
C GLU A 284 8.10 -1.37 27.23
N LEU A 285 7.01 -1.46 26.46
CA LEU A 285 6.46 -0.38 25.64
C LEU A 285 4.93 -0.38 25.72
N ALA A 286 4.34 0.67 26.28
CA ALA A 286 2.90 0.90 26.21
C ALA A 286 2.54 1.65 24.93
N VAL A 287 1.54 1.15 24.18
CA VAL A 287 1.11 1.71 22.90
C VAL A 287 -0.42 1.76 22.80
N ARG A 288 -0.92 2.68 21.97
CA ARG A 288 -2.38 2.86 21.72
C ARG A 288 -2.91 1.97 20.60
N PHE A 289 -2.20 0.93 20.26
CA PHE A 289 -2.56 -0.01 19.18
C PHE A 289 -3.16 -1.28 19.77
N ILE A 290 -4.00 -1.95 18.97
CA ILE A 290 -4.67 -3.19 19.35
C ILE A 290 -4.36 -4.26 18.30
N GLY A 291 -4.24 -5.51 18.76
CA GLY A 291 -4.07 -6.69 17.92
C GLY A 291 -2.61 -7.06 17.63
N LYS A 292 -2.36 -8.37 17.62
CA LYS A 292 -1.01 -8.96 17.40
C LYS A 292 -0.39 -8.52 16.06
N PHE A 293 -1.21 -8.30 15.02
CA PHE A 293 -0.72 -7.82 13.75
C PHE A 293 -0.15 -6.38 13.84
N ASN A 294 -0.73 -5.51 14.70
CA ASN A 294 -0.17 -4.19 14.97
C ASN A 294 1.08 -4.26 15.84
N ALA A 295 1.16 -5.20 16.79
CA ALA A 295 2.41 -5.46 17.52
C ALA A 295 3.54 -5.88 16.57
N SER A 296 3.24 -6.74 15.56
CA SER A 296 4.18 -7.12 14.51
C SER A 296 4.57 -5.94 13.63
N ASN A 297 3.62 -5.07 13.24
CA ASN A 297 3.91 -3.85 12.47
C ASN A 297 4.81 -2.89 13.26
N LEU A 298 4.52 -2.66 14.54
CA LEU A 298 5.35 -1.81 15.43
C LEU A 298 6.76 -2.38 15.62
N LEU A 299 6.90 -3.72 15.73
CA LEU A 299 8.20 -4.37 15.82
C LEU A 299 9.01 -4.19 14.52
N ALA A 300 8.36 -4.24 13.36
CA ALA A 300 9.01 -3.94 12.08
C ALA A 300 9.47 -2.47 12.01
N VAL A 301 8.65 -1.52 12.51
CA VAL A 301 9.03 -0.09 12.61
C VAL A 301 10.22 0.08 13.54
N PHE A 302 10.19 -0.56 14.72
CA PHE A 302 11.29 -0.56 15.68
C PHE A 302 12.58 -1.06 15.03
N GLY A 303 12.55 -2.26 14.43
CA GLY A 303 13.72 -2.85 13.78
C GLY A 303 14.26 -1.97 12.65
N ALA A 304 13.40 -1.45 11.78
CA ALA A 304 13.82 -0.58 10.68
C ALA A 304 14.44 0.74 11.18
N ALA A 305 13.89 1.36 12.24
CA ALA A 305 14.43 2.58 12.80
C ALA A 305 15.82 2.34 13.44
N VAL A 306 16.03 1.22 14.12
CA VAL A 306 17.34 0.83 14.67
C VAL A 306 18.34 0.58 13.52
N LEU A 307 17.94 -0.11 12.45
CA LEU A 307 18.78 -0.35 11.28
C LEU A 307 19.15 0.95 10.53
N LEU A 308 18.33 1.98 10.64
CA LEU A 308 18.63 3.35 10.18
C LEU A 308 19.43 4.18 11.19
N GLY A 309 20.02 3.51 12.20
CA GLY A 309 20.97 4.12 13.14
C GLY A 309 20.32 4.85 14.32
N LYS A 310 19.06 4.59 14.65
CA LYS A 310 18.43 5.13 15.88
C LYS A 310 18.74 4.20 17.05
N LYS A 311 18.87 4.76 18.27
CA LYS A 311 19.00 3.95 19.49
C LYS A 311 17.67 3.31 19.85
N GLU A 312 17.70 2.09 20.36
CA GLU A 312 16.51 1.33 20.73
C GLU A 312 15.59 2.12 21.68
N GLU A 313 16.18 2.71 22.74
CA GLU A 313 15.42 3.46 23.74
C GLU A 313 14.72 4.69 23.14
N ASP A 314 15.39 5.41 22.23
CA ASP A 314 14.83 6.60 21.58
C ASP A 314 13.67 6.18 20.66
N VAL A 315 13.78 5.02 19.98
CA VAL A 315 12.71 4.48 19.13
C VAL A 315 11.50 4.10 19.96
N LEU A 316 11.67 3.44 21.10
CA LEU A 316 10.58 3.09 22.01
C LEU A 316 9.82 4.32 22.51
N VAL A 317 10.56 5.37 22.91
CA VAL A 317 9.97 6.66 23.30
C VAL A 317 9.16 7.28 22.16
N ALA A 318 9.66 7.20 20.91
CA ALA A 318 8.97 7.74 19.75
C ALA A 318 7.72 6.94 19.35
N LEU A 319 7.70 5.61 19.58
CA LEU A 319 6.56 4.74 19.27
C LEU A 319 5.39 4.89 20.25
N SER A 320 5.67 5.13 21.53
CA SER A 320 4.66 5.16 22.60
C SER A 320 3.49 6.15 22.35
N PRO A 321 3.71 7.42 21.91
CA PRO A 321 2.65 8.38 21.68
C PRO A 321 1.93 8.20 20.34
N LEU A 322 2.38 7.30 19.46
CA LEU A 322 1.78 7.15 18.14
C LEU A 322 0.35 6.64 18.22
N HIS A 323 -0.44 7.05 17.24
CA HIS A 323 -1.83 6.62 17.07
C HIS A 323 -1.98 5.69 15.86
N PRO A 324 -3.01 4.82 15.85
CA PRO A 324 -3.38 4.05 14.68
C PRO A 324 -3.57 4.94 13.44
N VAL A 325 -3.19 4.42 12.29
CA VAL A 325 -3.38 5.09 11.01
C VAL A 325 -4.88 5.10 10.68
N THR A 326 -5.39 6.23 10.19
CA THR A 326 -6.80 6.38 9.82
C THR A 326 -7.29 5.22 8.98
N GLY A 327 -8.41 4.60 9.38
CA GLY A 327 -9.00 3.46 8.69
C GLY A 327 -8.19 2.15 8.82
N ARG A 328 -7.31 2.05 9.82
CA ARG A 328 -6.55 0.85 10.17
C ARG A 328 -6.76 0.52 11.63
N PHE A 329 -7.73 -0.32 11.94
CA PHE A 329 -8.21 -0.61 13.30
C PHE A 329 -8.55 0.68 14.07
N ASP A 330 -9.25 1.59 13.42
CA ASP A 330 -9.58 2.92 13.93
C ASP A 330 -10.85 2.86 14.76
N SER A 331 -10.74 3.01 16.08
CA SER A 331 -11.82 2.78 17.02
C SER A 331 -12.56 4.07 17.41
N ILE A 332 -13.90 3.98 17.52
CA ILE A 332 -14.79 5.02 18.00
C ILE A 332 -15.59 4.44 19.16
N ARG A 333 -15.64 5.12 20.30
CA ARG A 333 -16.41 4.69 21.46
C ARG A 333 -17.65 5.56 21.63
N SER A 334 -18.82 4.92 21.68
CA SER A 334 -20.09 5.60 21.97
C SER A 334 -20.25 5.88 23.46
N PRO A 335 -20.92 6.96 23.85
CA PRO A 335 -21.35 7.19 25.23
C PRO A 335 -22.19 6.04 25.81
N LYS A 336 -22.87 5.27 24.97
CA LYS A 336 -23.65 4.07 25.35
C LYS A 336 -22.82 2.83 25.62
N GLY A 337 -21.48 2.91 25.56
CA GLY A 337 -20.59 1.78 25.82
C GLY A 337 -20.42 0.80 24.65
N ILE A 338 -20.81 1.17 23.43
CA ILE A 338 -20.57 0.41 22.20
C ILE A 338 -19.25 0.89 21.60
N THR A 339 -18.42 -0.04 21.12
CA THR A 339 -17.20 0.28 20.39
C THR A 339 -17.39 -0.02 18.92
N ALA A 340 -17.15 0.94 18.02
CA ALA A 340 -17.08 0.71 16.58
C ALA A 340 -15.62 0.77 16.11
N ILE A 341 -15.25 -0.14 15.20
CA ILE A 341 -13.92 -0.24 14.60
C ILE A 341 -14.08 -0.11 13.08
N VAL A 342 -13.36 0.83 12.48
CA VAL A 342 -13.28 1.00 11.02
C VAL A 342 -11.95 0.45 10.55
N ASP A 343 -11.98 -0.48 9.59
CA ASP A 343 -10.78 -1.10 9.06
C ASP A 343 -10.82 -1.34 7.55
N TYR A 344 -9.68 -1.27 6.91
CA TYR A 344 -9.50 -1.54 5.47
C TYR A 344 -9.45 -3.03 5.13
N ALA A 345 -9.78 -3.92 6.05
CA ALA A 345 -9.81 -5.36 5.84
C ALA A 345 -10.75 -5.75 4.70
N HIS A 346 -10.19 -6.05 3.54
CA HIS A 346 -10.88 -6.39 2.29
C HIS A 346 -10.41 -7.72 1.70
N THR A 347 -9.70 -8.51 2.50
CA THR A 347 -9.28 -9.89 2.20
C THR A 347 -9.70 -10.82 3.33
N PRO A 348 -9.90 -12.13 3.06
CA PRO A 348 -10.29 -13.08 4.10
C PRO A 348 -9.33 -13.07 5.31
N ASP A 349 -8.03 -13.10 5.05
CA ASP A 349 -7.00 -13.10 6.09
C ASP A 349 -7.00 -11.81 6.93
N ALA A 350 -7.16 -10.64 6.29
CA ALA A 350 -7.25 -9.38 7.01
C ALA A 350 -8.48 -9.34 7.93
N LEU A 351 -9.64 -9.84 7.47
CA LEU A 351 -10.85 -9.96 8.29
C LEU A 351 -10.63 -10.89 9.49
N VAL A 352 -10.01 -12.04 9.28
CA VAL A 352 -9.68 -12.98 10.36
C VAL A 352 -8.77 -12.32 11.39
N ASN A 353 -7.74 -11.60 10.96
CA ASN A 353 -6.80 -10.93 11.86
C ASN A 353 -7.48 -9.84 12.70
N VAL A 354 -8.32 -9.00 12.07
CA VAL A 354 -9.07 -7.94 12.77
C VAL A 354 -10.07 -8.54 13.74
N LEU A 355 -10.86 -9.54 13.32
CA LEU A 355 -11.86 -10.19 14.18
C LEU A 355 -11.22 -10.92 15.36
N ASN A 356 -10.11 -11.63 15.14
CA ASN A 356 -9.38 -12.26 16.25
C ASN A 356 -8.84 -11.23 17.25
N ALA A 357 -8.34 -10.08 16.76
CA ALA A 357 -7.89 -9.01 17.65
C ALA A 357 -9.05 -8.42 18.48
N ILE A 358 -10.24 -8.33 17.91
CA ILE A 358 -11.45 -7.92 18.63
C ILE A 358 -11.79 -8.97 19.71
N HIS A 359 -11.77 -10.25 19.38
CA HIS A 359 -12.03 -11.34 20.34
C HIS A 359 -11.00 -11.40 21.46
N ASP A 360 -9.72 -11.21 21.16
CA ASP A 360 -8.65 -11.19 22.17
C ASP A 360 -8.92 -10.11 23.24
N VAL A 361 -9.44 -8.93 22.82
CA VAL A 361 -9.75 -7.82 23.75
C VAL A 361 -11.09 -8.00 24.43
N LEU A 362 -12.12 -8.49 23.73
CA LEU A 362 -13.43 -8.77 24.32
C LEU A 362 -13.34 -9.83 25.44
N ALA A 363 -12.43 -10.80 25.30
CA ALA A 363 -12.25 -11.89 26.25
C ALA A 363 -13.59 -12.58 26.64
N GLY A 364 -14.46 -12.78 25.65
CA GLY A 364 -15.79 -13.39 25.82
C GLY A 364 -16.88 -12.45 26.38
N ARG A 365 -16.61 -11.15 26.54
CA ARG A 365 -17.56 -10.17 27.04
C ARG A 365 -18.11 -9.31 25.87
N GLY A 366 -19.41 -9.42 25.59
CA GLY A 366 -20.05 -8.72 24.48
C GLY A 366 -20.05 -9.53 23.17
N LYS A 367 -20.71 -8.99 22.16
CA LYS A 367 -20.91 -9.59 20.84
C LYS A 367 -20.17 -8.82 19.77
N VAL A 368 -19.86 -9.50 18.66
CA VAL A 368 -19.27 -8.89 17.46
C VAL A 368 -20.30 -8.82 16.35
N ILE A 369 -20.53 -7.61 15.85
CA ILE A 369 -21.39 -7.34 14.70
C ILE A 369 -20.50 -6.85 13.56
N THR A 370 -20.44 -7.57 12.45
CA THR A 370 -19.57 -7.20 11.32
C THR A 370 -20.38 -6.69 10.14
N VAL A 371 -20.06 -5.49 9.68
CA VAL A 371 -20.53 -4.90 8.42
C VAL A 371 -19.43 -5.06 7.39
N VAL A 372 -19.68 -5.81 6.32
CA VAL A 372 -18.65 -6.16 5.31
C VAL A 372 -19.22 -6.14 3.91
N GLY A 373 -18.43 -5.64 2.97
CA GLY A 373 -18.68 -5.70 1.54
C GLY A 373 -17.44 -6.10 0.76
N ALA A 374 -17.61 -6.33 -0.54
CA ALA A 374 -16.51 -6.62 -1.44
C ALA A 374 -16.51 -5.66 -2.65
N GLY A 375 -15.32 -5.33 -3.16
CA GLY A 375 -15.18 -4.47 -4.33
C GLY A 375 -15.53 -5.17 -5.63
N GLY A 376 -16.20 -4.45 -6.55
CA GLY A 376 -16.43 -4.86 -7.93
C GLY A 376 -15.16 -4.81 -8.77
N ASN A 377 -15.12 -5.52 -9.89
CA ASN A 377 -13.98 -5.62 -10.81
C ASN A 377 -12.67 -6.03 -10.10
N ARG A 378 -12.78 -6.96 -9.15
CA ARG A 378 -11.70 -7.55 -8.36
C ARG A 378 -11.85 -9.06 -8.29
N ASP A 379 -10.92 -9.76 -7.60
CA ASP A 379 -10.98 -11.21 -7.39
C ASP A 379 -12.34 -11.65 -6.80
N LYS A 380 -13.20 -12.24 -7.64
CA LYS A 380 -14.50 -12.75 -7.22
C LYS A 380 -14.36 -13.94 -6.27
N GLY A 381 -13.29 -14.71 -6.41
CA GLY A 381 -13.06 -15.92 -5.61
C GLY A 381 -12.86 -15.65 -4.11
N LYS A 382 -12.53 -14.41 -3.72
CA LYS A 382 -12.42 -14.05 -2.30
C LYS A 382 -13.78 -13.72 -1.66
N ARG A 383 -14.82 -13.34 -2.44
CA ARG A 383 -16.12 -12.88 -1.94
C ARG A 383 -16.80 -13.88 -1.00
N PRO A 384 -17.03 -15.16 -1.42
CA PRO A 384 -17.63 -16.16 -0.56
C PRO A 384 -16.80 -16.50 0.68
N ILE A 385 -15.46 -16.46 0.56
CA ILE A 385 -14.54 -16.72 1.67
C ILE A 385 -14.61 -15.59 2.70
N MET A 386 -14.66 -14.34 2.27
CA MET A 386 -14.81 -13.18 3.16
C MET A 386 -16.11 -13.27 3.97
N ALA A 387 -17.24 -13.61 3.32
CA ALA A 387 -18.51 -13.80 4.00
C ALA A 387 -18.44 -14.94 5.02
N LYS A 388 -17.86 -16.09 4.64
CA LYS A 388 -17.72 -17.26 5.52
C LYS A 388 -16.88 -16.95 6.75
N GLU A 389 -15.73 -16.29 6.59
CA GLU A 389 -14.87 -15.92 7.72
C GLU A 389 -15.53 -14.86 8.62
N SER A 390 -16.24 -13.90 8.03
CA SER A 390 -17.03 -12.94 8.81
C SER A 390 -18.13 -13.63 9.62
N ALA A 391 -18.86 -14.57 9.02
CA ALA A 391 -19.89 -15.33 9.74
C ALA A 391 -19.28 -16.22 10.83
N ARG A 392 -18.17 -16.90 10.55
CA ARG A 392 -17.49 -17.78 11.52
C ARG A 392 -17.05 -17.03 12.78
N LEU A 393 -16.61 -15.78 12.64
CA LEU A 393 -16.00 -14.97 13.70
C LEU A 393 -16.90 -13.85 14.22
N SER A 394 -18.17 -13.81 13.85
CA SER A 394 -19.11 -12.78 14.32
C SER A 394 -20.42 -13.39 14.83
N ASP A 395 -21.03 -12.73 15.79
CA ASP A 395 -22.38 -13.09 16.29
C ASP A 395 -23.45 -12.67 15.30
N ARG A 396 -23.22 -11.59 14.55
CA ARG A 396 -24.07 -11.15 13.44
C ARG A 396 -23.22 -10.55 12.32
N VAL A 397 -23.69 -10.75 11.09
CA VAL A 397 -23.06 -10.22 9.88
C VAL A 397 -24.05 -9.41 9.09
N ILE A 398 -23.65 -8.26 8.58
CA ILE A 398 -24.40 -7.46 7.62
C ILE A 398 -23.56 -7.35 6.36
N ILE A 399 -23.98 -8.04 5.31
CA ILE A 399 -23.34 -7.96 4.01
C ILE A 399 -23.91 -6.77 3.24
N THR A 400 -23.03 -5.91 2.71
CA THR A 400 -23.42 -4.65 2.08
C THR A 400 -22.56 -4.32 0.87
N SER A 401 -22.89 -3.24 0.16
CA SER A 401 -22.07 -2.72 -0.93
C SER A 401 -20.81 -2.05 -0.39
N ASP A 402 -19.70 -2.24 -1.09
CA ASP A 402 -18.45 -1.49 -0.95
C ASP A 402 -18.31 -0.52 -2.13
N ASN A 403 -17.29 -0.63 -2.97
CA ASN A 403 -17.13 0.04 -4.25
C ASN A 403 -17.57 -0.90 -5.39
N PRO A 404 -18.82 -0.88 -5.85
CA PRO A 404 -19.29 -1.83 -6.88
C PRO A 404 -18.64 -1.58 -8.24
N ARG A 405 -18.12 -0.38 -8.48
CA ARG A 405 -17.52 0.03 -9.76
C ARG A 405 -18.47 -0.19 -10.92
N PHE A 406 -18.19 -1.13 -11.82
CA PHE A 406 -19.02 -1.43 -13.00
C PHE A 406 -19.86 -2.69 -12.82
N GLU A 407 -19.82 -3.35 -11.66
CA GLU A 407 -20.71 -4.49 -11.34
C GLU A 407 -21.98 -4.00 -10.61
N GLU A 408 -23.08 -4.75 -10.73
CA GLU A 408 -24.28 -4.47 -9.95
C GLU A 408 -24.04 -4.86 -8.47
N PRO A 409 -24.34 -3.96 -7.51
CA PRO A 409 -24.07 -4.22 -6.09
C PRO A 409 -24.71 -5.51 -5.56
N GLN A 410 -25.92 -5.85 -6.03
CA GLN A 410 -26.63 -7.03 -5.60
C GLN A 410 -25.93 -8.32 -6.05
N ASP A 411 -25.30 -8.33 -7.22
CA ASP A 411 -24.58 -9.51 -7.72
C ASP A 411 -23.34 -9.79 -6.85
N ILE A 412 -22.64 -8.74 -6.40
CA ILE A 412 -21.51 -8.86 -5.48
C ILE A 412 -21.97 -9.44 -4.14
N ILE A 413 -23.10 -8.95 -3.62
CA ILE A 413 -23.72 -9.46 -2.38
C ILE A 413 -24.12 -10.93 -2.54
N ASN A 414 -24.71 -11.31 -3.68
CA ASN A 414 -25.08 -12.69 -3.98
C ASN A 414 -23.85 -13.62 -4.02
N ASP A 415 -22.73 -13.17 -4.62
CA ASP A 415 -21.46 -13.92 -4.63
C ASP A 415 -20.93 -14.14 -3.20
N MET A 416 -21.11 -13.15 -2.32
CA MET A 416 -20.71 -13.29 -0.91
C MET A 416 -21.63 -14.27 -0.17
N LEU A 417 -22.96 -14.15 -0.33
CA LEU A 417 -23.96 -15.02 0.30
C LEU A 417 -23.80 -16.49 -0.14
N ALA A 418 -23.34 -16.76 -1.36
CA ALA A 418 -23.07 -18.09 -1.87
C ALA A 418 -22.01 -18.87 -1.07
N GLY A 419 -21.21 -18.20 -0.24
CA GLY A 419 -20.22 -18.82 0.65
C GLY A 419 -20.78 -19.28 2.00
N LEU A 420 -22.04 -18.95 2.32
CA LEU A 420 -22.66 -19.18 3.62
C LEU A 420 -23.51 -20.47 3.62
N ASP A 421 -23.39 -21.22 4.67
CA ASP A 421 -24.30 -22.33 4.95
C ASP A 421 -25.57 -21.84 5.69
N LYS A 422 -26.46 -22.78 6.03
CA LYS A 422 -27.74 -22.47 6.66
C LYS A 422 -27.58 -21.76 8.01
N ASP A 423 -26.64 -22.22 8.84
CA ASP A 423 -26.43 -21.66 10.17
C ASP A 423 -25.81 -20.25 10.07
N ASP A 424 -24.92 -20.02 9.11
CA ASP A 424 -24.37 -18.71 8.83
C ASP A 424 -25.45 -17.72 8.35
N LEU A 425 -26.40 -18.18 7.50
CA LEU A 425 -27.49 -17.36 6.97
C LEU A 425 -28.45 -16.91 8.09
N GLU A 426 -28.66 -17.71 9.14
CA GLU A 426 -29.55 -17.35 10.27
C GLU A 426 -29.05 -16.11 11.04
N LYS A 427 -27.75 -15.83 11.03
CA LYS A 427 -27.12 -14.66 11.67
C LYS A 427 -26.65 -13.58 10.68
N THR A 428 -26.96 -13.75 9.40
CA THR A 428 -26.54 -12.82 8.33
C THR A 428 -27.73 -12.06 7.76
N ILE A 429 -27.55 -10.75 7.59
CA ILE A 429 -28.50 -9.86 6.92
C ILE A 429 -27.80 -9.26 5.70
N SER A 430 -28.52 -9.05 4.60
CA SER A 430 -28.01 -8.31 3.44
C SER A 430 -28.74 -6.98 3.28
N ILE A 431 -27.99 -5.89 3.21
CA ILE A 431 -28.50 -4.52 3.02
C ILE A 431 -27.60 -3.84 2.01
N THR A 432 -28.08 -3.58 0.81
CA THR A 432 -27.28 -3.02 -0.29
C THR A 432 -26.74 -1.62 0.04
N ASP A 433 -27.58 -0.76 0.62
CA ASP A 433 -27.16 0.56 1.06
C ASP A 433 -26.26 0.49 2.32
N ARG A 434 -25.00 0.91 2.16
CA ARG A 434 -24.00 0.82 3.24
C ARG A 434 -24.31 1.70 4.44
N LYS A 435 -24.93 2.88 4.24
CA LYS A 435 -25.33 3.75 5.37
C LYS A 435 -26.40 3.06 6.22
N TYR A 436 -27.40 2.45 5.58
CA TYR A 436 -28.43 1.70 6.30
C TYR A 436 -27.86 0.41 6.93
N ALA A 437 -26.88 -0.24 6.31
CA ALA A 437 -26.20 -1.39 6.91
C ALA A 437 -25.48 -1.01 8.22
N ILE A 438 -24.71 0.09 8.22
CA ILE A 438 -24.03 0.62 9.42
C ILE A 438 -25.06 1.03 10.48
N LYS A 439 -26.13 1.72 10.08
CA LYS A 439 -27.22 2.10 11.00
C LYS A 439 -27.87 0.88 11.65
N THR A 440 -28.11 -0.16 10.89
CA THR A 440 -28.68 -1.43 11.40
C THR A 440 -27.74 -2.08 12.41
N ALA A 441 -26.41 -2.10 12.14
CA ALA A 441 -25.44 -2.60 13.10
C ALA A 441 -25.48 -1.83 14.43
N CYS A 442 -25.54 -0.50 14.36
CA CYS A 442 -25.63 0.35 15.55
C CYS A 442 -26.93 0.14 16.35
N LEU A 443 -28.04 -0.16 15.67
CA LEU A 443 -29.34 -0.44 16.33
C LEU A 443 -29.37 -1.82 16.99
N LEU A 444 -28.63 -2.79 16.46
CA LEU A 444 -28.57 -4.16 17.00
C LEU A 444 -27.59 -4.28 18.18
N ALA A 445 -26.60 -3.39 18.27
CA ALA A 445 -25.54 -3.43 19.26
C ALA A 445 -26.06 -3.02 20.65
N GLN A 446 -25.54 -3.69 21.68
CA GLN A 446 -25.79 -3.43 23.10
C GLN A 446 -24.51 -2.88 23.76
N PRO A 447 -24.60 -2.25 24.95
CA PRO A 447 -23.42 -1.84 25.72
C PRO A 447 -22.44 -3.03 25.91
N GLY A 448 -21.16 -2.83 25.58
CA GLY A 448 -20.13 -3.86 25.62
C GLY A 448 -19.90 -4.59 24.28
N ASP A 449 -20.79 -4.41 23.29
CA ASP A 449 -20.62 -4.98 21.95
C ASP A 449 -19.61 -4.20 21.10
N VAL A 450 -19.07 -4.88 20.10
CA VAL A 450 -18.16 -4.30 19.10
C VAL A 450 -18.79 -4.41 17.71
N ILE A 451 -18.79 -3.28 16.99
CA ILE A 451 -19.17 -3.21 15.59
C ILE A 451 -17.89 -3.09 14.77
N LEU A 452 -17.65 -4.04 13.87
CA LEU A 452 -16.59 -3.94 12.85
C LEU A 452 -17.21 -3.45 11.55
N VAL A 453 -16.75 -2.31 11.02
CA VAL A 453 -17.07 -1.85 9.66
C VAL A 453 -15.82 -2.04 8.80
N ALA A 454 -15.85 -3.07 7.94
CA ALA A 454 -14.71 -3.53 7.17
C ALA A 454 -14.83 -3.20 5.68
N GLY A 455 -13.68 -3.05 5.03
CA GLY A 455 -13.52 -2.90 3.58
C GLY A 455 -12.96 -1.56 3.16
N LYS A 456 -13.62 -0.45 3.51
CA LYS A 456 -13.28 0.90 3.05
C LYS A 456 -12.17 1.58 3.85
N GLY A 457 -12.12 1.35 5.16
CA GLY A 457 -11.11 1.95 6.03
C GLY A 457 -11.06 3.47 5.92
N HIS A 458 -10.00 4.00 5.29
CA HIS A 458 -9.76 5.43 5.07
C HIS A 458 -10.46 6.01 3.84
N GLU A 459 -11.08 5.18 2.98
CA GLU A 459 -11.75 5.66 1.78
C GLU A 459 -12.99 6.49 2.14
N ASN A 460 -13.02 7.74 1.68
CA ASN A 460 -14.11 8.69 1.90
C ASN A 460 -15.04 8.79 0.68
N TYR A 461 -15.09 7.76 -0.15
CA TYR A 461 -15.96 7.71 -1.32
C TYR A 461 -16.51 6.30 -1.57
N GLN A 462 -17.62 6.22 -2.29
CA GLN A 462 -18.12 5.01 -2.93
C GLN A 462 -18.06 5.19 -4.45
N GLU A 463 -17.39 4.29 -5.15
CA GLU A 463 -17.24 4.33 -6.60
C GLU A 463 -18.35 3.49 -7.27
N ILE A 464 -19.22 4.16 -8.04
CA ILE A 464 -20.35 3.55 -8.78
C ILE A 464 -20.23 3.99 -10.25
N LYS A 465 -20.10 3.04 -11.18
CA LYS A 465 -20.00 3.28 -12.63
C LYS A 465 -18.94 4.32 -13.00
N GLY A 466 -17.79 4.28 -12.29
CA GLY A 466 -16.65 5.19 -12.51
C GLY A 466 -16.80 6.56 -11.84
N VAL A 467 -17.90 6.84 -11.15
CA VAL A 467 -18.12 8.09 -10.42
C VAL A 467 -17.88 7.86 -8.93
N LYS A 468 -17.08 8.70 -8.30
CA LYS A 468 -16.82 8.69 -6.86
C LYS A 468 -17.83 9.60 -6.15
N HIS A 469 -18.68 9.01 -5.31
CA HIS A 469 -19.62 9.70 -4.45
C HIS A 469 -19.03 9.77 -3.05
N HIS A 470 -19.15 10.90 -2.36
CA HIS A 470 -18.68 11.03 -0.98
C HIS A 470 -19.38 10.02 -0.06
N PHE A 471 -18.60 9.23 0.66
CA PHE A 471 -19.05 8.25 1.63
C PHE A 471 -17.92 7.83 2.56
N ASP A 472 -18.02 8.16 3.84
CA ASP A 472 -17.02 7.85 4.86
C ASP A 472 -17.67 7.05 6.00
N ASP A 473 -17.20 5.83 6.22
CA ASP A 473 -17.71 4.94 7.29
C ASP A 473 -17.63 5.58 8.68
N LYS A 474 -16.56 6.34 8.94
CA LYS A 474 -16.31 6.98 10.21
C LYS A 474 -17.23 8.16 10.47
N GLU A 475 -17.55 8.95 9.42
CA GLU A 475 -18.52 10.03 9.50
C GLU A 475 -19.92 9.48 9.81
N VAL A 476 -20.34 8.42 9.10
CA VAL A 476 -21.63 7.74 9.32
C VAL A 476 -21.75 7.20 10.74
N LEU A 477 -20.70 6.55 11.25
CA LEU A 477 -20.68 6.03 12.63
C LEU A 477 -20.79 7.16 13.64
N LYS A 478 -20.06 8.25 13.48
CA LYS A 478 -20.12 9.42 14.39
C LYS A 478 -21.50 10.07 14.39
N GLU A 479 -22.15 10.18 13.22
CA GLU A 479 -23.51 10.72 13.09
C GLU A 479 -24.53 9.89 13.91
N ILE A 480 -24.37 8.55 13.93
CA ILE A 480 -25.33 7.62 14.52
C ILE A 480 -25.05 7.32 16.01
N MET A 481 -23.77 7.28 16.40
CA MET A 481 -23.35 6.83 17.73
C MET A 481 -23.29 7.97 18.78
N ASN A 482 -23.29 9.23 18.34
CA ASN A 482 -23.42 10.40 19.22
C ASN A 482 -24.89 10.63 19.51
#